data_6b911fc44f32d82b808c5809d0270194
#
_entry.id   6b911fc44f32d82b808c5809d0270194
#
_cell.length_a   1.000
_cell.length_b   1.000
_cell.length_c   1.000
_cell.angle_alpha   90.00
_cell.angle_beta   90.00
_cell.angle_gamma   90.00
#
_symmetry.space_group_name_H-M   'P 1'
#
loop_
_entity.id
_entity.type
_entity.pdbx_description
1 polymer ?
#
loop_
_entity_poly.entity_id
_entity_poly.type
_entity_poly.pdbx_seq_one_letter_code
_entity_poly.pdbx_strand_id
1 'polypeptide(L)'
;MRIALLTYRGNMFCGGQGIYAAYLAREWKRAGHDVHVFAGPPFPELDEGIPLHEIPNDNVFGRRLDEAFNPAEPLSLLKPLSLWELGVSRFGVFPEMQTFGFRLMRRWPEIQKRYGFDVVFDNQCLSWGLLGIQKMGVPVVSVIHHPLHIDREADFTIDPSLRKRIERTLYFPLMMQQTVAPRLAKIVTVSEASRTAIEKYFRIPEKRVSVVYNGTDTEIFHPIDKPKEADLLFVGRTEDRKKGIGTMFEALSMLPEHVTLKIVDGRIPAHGLVPRLTRQYGLEGRIKVVDRMLTVPELVEQYSTARVALVPSFFEGFGFPASEAMACGLSVIANAAGALPEVVGTDGHAGRLVPQRDARAMADAMWEILRDPAETERMGRAARARVEKLFQWDQAAAQLVEVFEEVIHAAHGRSRAA
;
A
#
# COMPACT_ATOMS: atom_id res chain seq x y z
N MET A 1 -17.40 -17.08 10.19
CA MET A 1 -17.23 -16.06 11.27
C MET A 1 -17.76 -14.72 10.82
N ARG A 2 -18.01 -13.81 11.77
CA ARG A 2 -18.41 -12.42 11.52
C ARG A 2 -17.21 -11.52 11.67
N ILE A 3 -16.82 -10.82 10.60
CA ILE A 3 -15.57 -10.03 10.52
C ILE A 3 -15.93 -8.56 10.37
N ALA A 4 -15.42 -7.72 11.27
CA ALA A 4 -15.46 -6.27 11.11
C ALA A 4 -14.13 -5.79 10.52
N LEU A 5 -14.12 -5.43 9.23
CA LEU A 5 -12.96 -4.86 8.56
C LEU A 5 -12.98 -3.34 8.71
N LEU A 6 -11.92 -2.78 9.26
CA LEU A 6 -11.78 -1.35 9.51
C LEU A 6 -10.77 -0.73 8.55
N THR A 7 -11.12 0.36 7.90
CA THR A 7 -10.18 1.17 7.12
C THR A 7 -10.45 2.65 7.31
N TYR A 8 -9.50 3.41 7.82
CA TYR A 8 -9.69 4.85 8.05
C TYR A 8 -9.75 5.66 6.75
N ARG A 9 -9.28 5.08 5.65
CA ARG A 9 -9.34 5.58 4.27
C ARG A 9 -9.42 4.41 3.30
N GLY A 10 -10.39 4.45 2.40
CA GLY A 10 -10.61 3.41 1.39
C GLY A 10 -10.27 3.84 -0.03
N ASN A 11 -9.30 4.76 -0.23
CA ASN A 11 -8.95 5.26 -1.54
C ASN A 11 -8.45 4.13 -2.45
N MET A 12 -9.13 3.91 -3.59
CA MET A 12 -8.78 2.88 -4.57
C MET A 12 -7.60 3.27 -5.48
N PHE A 13 -7.24 4.54 -5.54
CA PHE A 13 -6.25 5.07 -6.48
C PHE A 13 -4.90 5.44 -5.85
N CYS A 14 -4.80 5.39 -4.53
CA CYS A 14 -3.59 5.82 -3.82
C CYS A 14 -3.36 5.02 -2.54
N GLY A 15 -2.14 4.49 -2.39
CA GLY A 15 -1.68 3.88 -1.14
C GLY A 15 -2.06 2.41 -0.92
N GLY A 16 -2.84 1.79 -1.79
CA GLY A 16 -3.16 0.36 -1.75
C GLY A 16 -4.12 -0.09 -0.64
N GLN A 17 -4.44 0.74 0.35
CA GLN A 17 -5.29 0.35 1.49
C GLN A 17 -6.74 0.07 1.10
N GLY A 18 -7.31 0.87 0.17
CA GLY A 18 -8.65 0.63 -0.36
C GLY A 18 -8.72 -0.68 -1.15
N ILE A 19 -7.74 -0.91 -2.00
CA ILE A 19 -7.58 -2.14 -2.79
C ILE A 19 -7.50 -3.36 -1.85
N TYR A 20 -6.62 -3.31 -0.86
CA TYR A 20 -6.46 -4.36 0.15
C TYR A 20 -7.77 -4.69 0.88
N ALA A 21 -8.49 -3.66 1.33
CA ALA A 21 -9.77 -3.84 2.02
C ALA A 21 -10.84 -4.45 1.10
N ALA A 22 -10.96 -3.97 -0.14
CA ALA A 22 -11.95 -4.44 -1.10
C ALA A 22 -11.72 -5.91 -1.47
N TYR A 23 -10.50 -6.28 -1.83
CA TYR A 23 -10.18 -7.65 -2.22
C TYR A 23 -10.34 -8.64 -1.07
N LEU A 24 -9.86 -8.33 0.13
CA LEU A 24 -10.06 -9.21 1.28
C LEU A 24 -11.54 -9.37 1.66
N ALA A 25 -12.31 -8.28 1.65
CA ALA A 25 -13.74 -8.34 1.92
C ALA A 25 -14.46 -9.24 0.90
N ARG A 26 -14.07 -9.15 -0.39
CA ARG A 26 -14.57 -10.01 -1.46
C ARG A 26 -14.25 -11.48 -1.21
N GLU A 27 -12.99 -11.81 -0.94
CA GLU A 27 -12.56 -13.20 -0.77
C GLU A 27 -13.15 -13.84 0.50
N TRP A 28 -13.21 -13.10 1.62
CA TRP A 28 -13.88 -13.60 2.83
C TRP A 28 -15.37 -13.84 2.61
N LYS A 29 -16.05 -12.95 1.86
CA LYS A 29 -17.45 -13.18 1.49
C LYS A 29 -17.62 -14.41 0.61
N ARG A 30 -16.76 -14.59 -0.40
CA ARG A 30 -16.75 -15.80 -1.25
C ARG A 30 -16.51 -17.07 -0.44
N ALA A 31 -15.70 -17.01 0.60
CA ALA A 31 -15.45 -18.10 1.55
C ALA A 31 -16.60 -18.33 2.55
N GLY A 32 -17.72 -17.58 2.46
CA GLY A 32 -18.90 -17.75 3.30
C GLY A 32 -18.83 -17.07 4.66
N HIS A 33 -17.90 -16.12 4.85
CA HIS A 33 -17.86 -15.28 6.06
C HIS A 33 -18.83 -14.10 5.95
N ASP A 34 -19.34 -13.66 7.11
CA ASP A 34 -20.17 -12.45 7.22
C ASP A 34 -19.22 -11.25 7.46
N VAL A 35 -19.03 -10.43 6.42
CA VAL A 35 -18.05 -9.36 6.41
C VAL A 35 -18.72 -8.00 6.33
N HIS A 36 -18.40 -7.13 7.27
CA HIS A 36 -18.83 -5.74 7.27
C HIS A 36 -17.62 -4.81 7.23
N VAL A 37 -17.63 -3.84 6.33
CA VAL A 37 -16.56 -2.84 6.19
C VAL A 37 -16.96 -1.53 6.85
N PHE A 38 -16.14 -1.06 7.79
CA PHE A 38 -16.27 0.25 8.43
C PHE A 38 -15.19 1.17 7.88
N ALA A 39 -15.57 2.20 7.15
CA ALA A 39 -14.62 3.05 6.44
C ALA A 39 -14.77 4.53 6.73
N GLY A 40 -13.64 5.24 6.78
CA GLY A 40 -13.57 6.70 6.65
C GLY A 40 -13.42 7.12 5.18
N PRO A 41 -13.77 8.38 4.85
CA PRO A 41 -13.64 8.89 3.48
C PRO A 41 -12.17 9.09 3.06
N PRO A 42 -11.84 8.94 1.75
CA PRO A 42 -12.72 8.43 0.71
C PRO A 42 -13.03 6.95 0.92
N PHE A 43 -14.26 6.55 0.58
CA PHE A 43 -14.74 5.19 0.82
C PHE A 43 -14.21 4.20 -0.22
N PRO A 44 -14.01 2.91 0.15
CA PRO A 44 -13.64 1.87 -0.80
C PRO A 44 -14.83 1.51 -1.71
N GLU A 45 -14.51 1.08 -2.91
CA GLU A 45 -15.46 0.42 -3.79
C GLU A 45 -15.53 -1.07 -3.42
N LEU A 46 -16.71 -1.53 -3.01
CA LEU A 46 -16.92 -2.89 -2.55
C LEU A 46 -17.85 -3.63 -3.50
N ASP A 47 -17.67 -4.96 -3.59
CA ASP A 47 -18.57 -5.82 -4.34
C ASP A 47 -19.98 -5.79 -3.74
N GLU A 48 -20.97 -6.04 -4.60
CA GLU A 48 -22.38 -6.05 -4.21
C GLU A 48 -22.65 -7.00 -3.03
N GLY A 49 -23.44 -6.52 -2.08
CA GLY A 49 -23.83 -7.25 -0.88
C GLY A 49 -22.77 -7.36 0.20
N ILE A 50 -21.67 -6.56 0.15
CA ILE A 50 -20.77 -6.32 1.30
C ILE A 50 -21.21 -5.03 1.98
N PRO A 51 -21.70 -5.08 3.23
CA PRO A 51 -22.18 -3.87 3.92
C PRO A 51 -21.02 -2.89 4.18
N LEU A 52 -21.18 -1.65 3.69
CA LEU A 52 -20.32 -0.53 4.01
C LEU A 52 -20.96 0.33 5.10
N HIS A 53 -20.24 0.51 6.21
CA HIS A 53 -20.61 1.39 7.30
C HIS A 53 -19.71 2.62 7.29
N GLU A 54 -20.28 3.74 6.90
CA GLU A 54 -19.53 4.99 6.83
C GLU A 54 -19.25 5.55 8.23
N ILE A 55 -18.00 5.87 8.47
CA ILE A 55 -17.54 6.59 9.66
C ILE A 55 -17.10 7.99 9.20
N PRO A 56 -18.03 8.94 9.13
CA PRO A 56 -17.74 10.25 8.56
C PRO A 56 -16.70 11.00 9.39
N ASN A 57 -15.84 11.74 8.71
CA ASN A 57 -15.00 12.77 9.27
C ASN A 57 -15.11 14.05 8.43
N ASP A 58 -14.65 15.17 8.95
CA ASP A 58 -14.75 16.46 8.27
C ASP A 58 -13.64 16.66 7.22
N ASN A 59 -12.73 15.68 7.07
CA ASN A 59 -11.57 15.67 6.14
C ASN A 59 -10.79 17.00 6.14
N VAL A 60 -10.63 17.58 7.31
CA VAL A 60 -10.06 18.93 7.51
C VAL A 60 -8.57 19.03 7.20
N PHE A 61 -7.86 17.90 7.14
CA PHE A 61 -6.44 17.86 6.83
C PHE A 61 -6.14 18.18 5.36
N GLY A 62 -6.94 17.64 4.45
CA GLY A 62 -6.75 17.80 3.00
C GLY A 62 -7.47 19.00 2.39
N ARG A 63 -8.26 19.75 3.17
CA ARG A 63 -9.11 20.85 2.68
C ARG A 63 -8.66 22.21 3.21
N ARG A 64 -8.95 23.26 2.44
CA ARG A 64 -8.85 24.63 2.92
C ARG A 64 -10.01 24.89 3.91
N LEU A 65 -9.86 25.93 4.77
CA LEU A 65 -10.89 26.24 5.79
C LEU A 65 -12.26 26.52 5.20
N ASP A 66 -12.30 27.21 4.06
CA ASP A 66 -13.50 27.52 3.30
C ASP A 66 -14.17 26.26 2.71
N GLU A 67 -13.38 25.27 2.34
CA GLU A 67 -13.84 23.98 1.81
C GLU A 67 -14.25 22.99 2.93
N ALA A 68 -13.73 23.16 4.15
CA ALA A 68 -14.06 22.32 5.30
C ALA A 68 -15.45 22.68 5.88
N PHE A 69 -15.96 23.86 5.60
CA PHE A 69 -17.27 24.30 6.04
C PHE A 69 -18.37 23.62 5.20
N ASN A 70 -19.19 22.80 5.85
CA ASN A 70 -20.37 22.20 5.22
C ASN A 70 -21.61 23.09 5.48
N PRO A 71 -22.15 23.80 4.47
CA PRO A 71 -23.32 24.65 4.65
C PRO A 71 -24.58 23.90 5.14
N ALA A 72 -24.67 22.59 4.85
CA ALA A 72 -25.80 21.75 5.28
C ALA A 72 -25.70 21.34 6.77
N GLU A 73 -24.50 21.35 7.35
CA GLU A 73 -24.28 21.06 8.77
C GLU A 73 -23.30 22.08 9.39
N PRO A 74 -23.67 23.35 9.53
CA PRO A 74 -22.75 24.42 9.97
C PRO A 74 -22.20 24.20 11.39
N LEU A 75 -22.91 23.45 12.23
CA LEU A 75 -22.49 23.11 13.59
C LEU A 75 -21.63 21.85 13.68
N SER A 76 -21.37 21.14 12.58
CA SER A 76 -20.56 19.90 12.58
C SER A 76 -19.16 20.16 13.10
N LEU A 77 -18.55 21.28 12.73
CA LEU A 77 -17.21 21.69 13.19
C LEU A 77 -17.13 22.03 14.67
N LEU A 78 -18.26 22.29 15.35
CA LEU A 78 -18.30 22.56 16.79
C LEU A 78 -18.29 21.29 17.65
N LYS A 79 -18.43 20.11 17.04
CA LYS A 79 -18.27 18.84 17.77
C LYS A 79 -16.84 18.72 18.33
N PRO A 80 -16.63 18.25 19.58
CA PRO A 80 -15.29 18.24 20.21
C PRO A 80 -14.20 17.56 19.38
N LEU A 81 -14.51 16.44 18.71
CA LEU A 81 -13.56 15.74 17.84
C LEU A 81 -13.24 16.53 16.58
N SER A 82 -14.21 17.20 15.97
CA SER A 82 -14.00 18.04 14.79
C SER A 82 -13.18 19.28 15.10
N LEU A 83 -13.44 19.93 16.24
CA LEU A 83 -12.60 21.05 16.73
C LEU A 83 -11.15 20.60 16.99
N TRP A 84 -10.99 19.42 17.58
CA TRP A 84 -9.66 18.84 17.79
C TRP A 84 -8.96 18.53 16.46
N GLU A 85 -9.64 17.90 15.50
CA GLU A 85 -9.12 17.63 14.14
C GLU A 85 -8.68 18.93 13.45
N LEU A 86 -9.56 19.95 13.47
CA LEU A 86 -9.26 21.24 12.90
C LEU A 86 -8.03 21.89 13.58
N GLY A 87 -7.97 21.85 14.91
CA GLY A 87 -6.86 22.41 15.68
C GLY A 87 -5.53 21.75 15.33
N VAL A 88 -5.44 20.40 15.46
CA VAL A 88 -4.17 19.69 15.25
C VAL A 88 -3.72 19.66 13.79
N SER A 89 -4.66 19.67 12.83
CA SER A 89 -4.33 19.72 11.39
C SER A 89 -3.58 21.02 11.02
N ARG A 90 -3.83 22.12 11.72
CA ARG A 90 -3.11 23.40 11.53
C ARG A 90 -1.66 23.34 11.97
N PHE A 91 -1.32 22.40 12.85
CA PHE A 91 0.07 22.12 13.25
C PHE A 91 0.72 21.02 12.40
N GLY A 92 0.09 20.62 11.29
CA GLY A 92 0.59 19.58 10.40
C GLY A 92 0.45 18.16 10.92
N VAL A 93 -0.35 17.94 11.97
CA VAL A 93 -0.68 16.60 12.49
C VAL A 93 -1.76 15.95 11.61
N PHE A 94 -1.61 14.66 11.31
CA PHE A 94 -2.60 13.89 10.58
C PHE A 94 -3.58 13.20 11.56
N PRO A 95 -4.77 13.77 11.80
CA PRO A 95 -5.66 13.32 12.87
C PRO A 95 -6.56 12.15 12.52
N GLU A 96 -6.77 11.88 11.23
CA GLU A 96 -7.81 10.97 10.75
C GLU A 96 -7.70 9.55 11.33
N MET A 97 -6.47 9.01 11.42
CA MET A 97 -6.26 7.68 12.03
C MET A 97 -6.73 7.62 13.49
N GLN A 98 -6.48 8.68 14.25
CA GLN A 98 -6.83 8.74 15.68
C GLN A 98 -8.33 8.85 15.87
N THR A 99 -8.96 9.79 15.19
CA THR A 99 -10.37 10.12 15.36
C THR A 99 -11.30 9.05 14.78
N PHE A 100 -10.89 8.38 13.69
CA PHE A 100 -11.61 7.24 13.15
C PHE A 100 -11.82 6.16 14.23
N GLY A 101 -10.76 5.73 14.88
CA GLY A 101 -10.85 4.71 15.92
C GLY A 101 -11.66 5.16 17.14
N PHE A 102 -11.58 6.45 17.54
CA PHE A 102 -12.42 6.97 18.63
C PHE A 102 -13.91 7.06 18.27
N ARG A 103 -14.23 7.51 17.04
CA ARG A 103 -15.61 7.51 16.55
C ARG A 103 -16.21 6.12 16.54
N LEU A 104 -15.43 5.14 16.07
CA LEU A 104 -15.84 3.74 16.04
C LEU A 104 -16.01 3.16 17.44
N MET A 105 -15.04 3.35 18.33
CA MET A 105 -15.09 2.87 19.71
C MET A 105 -16.34 3.36 20.46
N ARG A 106 -16.74 4.62 20.28
CA ARG A 106 -17.95 5.18 20.93
C ARG A 106 -19.23 4.50 20.47
N ARG A 107 -19.30 4.05 19.22
CA ARG A 107 -20.46 3.38 18.61
C ARG A 107 -20.38 1.85 18.79
N TRP A 108 -19.23 1.34 19.21
CA TRP A 108 -18.96 -0.10 19.24
C TRP A 108 -19.94 -0.92 20.07
N PRO A 109 -20.40 -0.52 21.26
CA PRO A 109 -21.37 -1.30 22.03
C PRO A 109 -22.68 -1.57 21.28
N GLU A 110 -23.18 -0.57 20.52
CA GLU A 110 -24.38 -0.71 19.69
C GLU A 110 -24.11 -1.59 18.48
N ILE A 111 -22.96 -1.38 17.83
CA ILE A 111 -22.50 -2.18 16.70
C ILE A 111 -22.39 -3.64 17.10
N GLN A 112 -21.70 -3.94 18.20
CA GLN A 112 -21.48 -5.30 18.67
C GLN A 112 -22.79 -5.97 19.10
N LYS A 113 -23.69 -5.23 19.76
CA LYS A 113 -25.03 -5.73 20.11
C LYS A 113 -25.84 -6.12 18.87
N ARG A 114 -25.72 -5.33 17.78
CA ARG A 114 -26.47 -5.54 16.55
C ARG A 114 -25.93 -6.67 15.68
N TYR A 115 -24.62 -6.75 15.53
CA TYR A 115 -23.98 -7.64 14.55
C TYR A 115 -23.26 -8.83 15.16
N GLY A 116 -22.71 -8.72 16.40
CA GLY A 116 -22.04 -9.79 17.11
C GLY A 116 -20.77 -10.27 16.42
N PHE A 117 -19.84 -9.36 16.11
CA PHE A 117 -18.58 -9.69 15.45
C PHE A 117 -17.69 -10.59 16.30
N ASP A 118 -17.06 -11.56 15.65
CA ASP A 118 -16.11 -12.50 16.27
C ASP A 118 -14.70 -11.90 16.35
N VAL A 119 -14.35 -11.07 15.37
CA VAL A 119 -13.03 -10.44 15.23
C VAL A 119 -13.14 -9.07 14.57
N VAL A 120 -12.23 -8.18 14.94
CA VAL A 120 -11.97 -6.90 14.26
C VAL A 120 -10.65 -7.00 13.53
N PHE A 121 -10.65 -6.70 12.25
CA PHE A 121 -9.45 -6.59 11.44
C PHE A 121 -9.21 -5.13 11.03
N ASP A 122 -8.14 -4.55 11.56
CA ASP A 122 -7.76 -3.15 11.35
C ASP A 122 -6.74 -3.00 10.23
N ASN A 123 -7.09 -2.22 9.22
CA ASN A 123 -6.21 -1.90 8.09
C ASN A 123 -5.31 -0.69 8.41
N GLN A 124 -4.31 -0.94 9.25
CA GLN A 124 -3.24 -0.01 9.64
C GLN A 124 -3.71 1.33 10.26
N CYS A 125 -4.87 1.41 10.86
CA CYS A 125 -5.28 2.59 11.62
C CYS A 125 -4.47 2.72 12.92
N LEU A 126 -4.34 1.62 13.67
CA LEU A 126 -3.59 1.54 14.93
C LEU A 126 -3.96 2.63 15.93
N SER A 127 -5.25 3.02 15.96
CA SER A 127 -5.78 4.04 16.86
C SER A 127 -5.92 3.51 18.30
N TRP A 128 -5.79 4.39 19.30
CA TRP A 128 -6.09 4.05 20.69
C TRP A 128 -7.52 3.52 20.89
N GLY A 129 -8.49 3.93 20.06
CA GLY A 129 -9.85 3.40 20.09
C GLY A 129 -9.94 1.87 19.93
N LEU A 130 -8.99 1.27 19.20
CA LEU A 130 -8.94 -0.18 19.02
C LEU A 130 -8.68 -0.93 20.33
N LEU A 131 -7.90 -0.35 21.23
CA LEU A 131 -7.68 -0.92 22.57
C LEU A 131 -8.97 -0.91 23.40
N GLY A 132 -9.81 0.10 23.23
CA GLY A 132 -11.14 0.17 23.83
C GLY A 132 -12.06 -0.93 23.30
N ILE A 133 -12.11 -1.11 21.99
CA ILE A 133 -12.87 -2.17 21.31
C ILE A 133 -12.41 -3.55 21.82
N GLN A 134 -11.11 -3.79 21.87
CA GLN A 134 -10.56 -5.05 22.37
C GLN A 134 -10.93 -5.32 23.86
N LYS A 135 -10.94 -4.28 24.69
CA LYS A 135 -11.39 -4.39 26.10
C LYS A 135 -12.87 -4.71 26.23
N MET A 136 -13.69 -4.41 25.23
CA MET A 136 -15.11 -4.80 25.17
C MET A 136 -15.32 -6.26 24.73
N GLY A 137 -14.26 -7.05 24.62
CA GLY A 137 -14.32 -8.51 24.46
C GLY A 137 -14.11 -9.03 23.05
N VAL A 138 -13.94 -8.17 22.04
CA VAL A 138 -13.69 -8.62 20.66
C VAL A 138 -12.20 -8.50 20.33
N PRO A 139 -11.51 -9.59 19.95
CA PRO A 139 -10.10 -9.53 19.61
C PRO A 139 -9.85 -8.63 18.39
N VAL A 140 -8.78 -7.84 18.44
CA VAL A 140 -8.38 -6.95 17.35
C VAL A 140 -7.06 -7.43 16.76
N VAL A 141 -7.09 -7.76 15.48
CA VAL A 141 -5.92 -8.02 14.64
C VAL A 141 -5.67 -6.80 13.77
N SER A 142 -4.44 -6.32 13.65
CA SER A 142 -4.13 -5.20 12.77
C SER A 142 -3.05 -5.58 11.77
N VAL A 143 -3.26 -5.21 10.50
CA VAL A 143 -2.19 -5.27 9.50
C VAL A 143 -1.35 -3.98 9.57
N ILE A 144 -0.05 -4.14 9.43
CA ILE A 144 0.91 -3.05 9.22
C ILE A 144 1.60 -3.30 7.88
N HIS A 145 1.21 -2.56 6.84
CA HIS A 145 1.78 -2.69 5.50
C HIS A 145 3.27 -2.34 5.50
N HIS A 146 3.62 -1.29 6.21
CA HIS A 146 4.98 -0.93 6.60
C HIS A 146 4.95 0.07 7.75
N PRO A 147 5.98 0.10 8.61
CA PRO A 147 6.08 1.11 9.66
C PRO A 147 6.25 2.52 9.08
N LEU A 148 5.41 3.47 9.49
CA LEU A 148 5.51 4.88 9.07
C LEU A 148 6.85 5.55 9.46
N HIS A 149 7.63 4.91 10.33
CA HIS A 149 9.00 5.30 10.65
C HIS A 149 9.90 5.32 9.40
N ILE A 150 9.70 4.36 8.48
CA ILE A 150 10.45 4.27 7.22
C ILE A 150 10.17 5.48 6.35
N ASP A 151 8.90 5.88 6.24
CA ASP A 151 8.52 7.08 5.49
C ASP A 151 9.14 8.34 6.08
N ARG A 152 9.10 8.47 7.41
CA ARG A 152 9.70 9.60 8.11
C ARG A 152 11.22 9.65 7.93
N GLU A 153 11.92 8.52 8.03
CA GLU A 153 13.38 8.46 7.85
C GLU A 153 13.76 8.79 6.40
N ALA A 154 12.98 8.32 5.41
CA ALA A 154 13.17 8.69 4.02
C ALA A 154 12.99 10.21 3.80
N ASP A 155 11.94 10.80 4.38
CA ASP A 155 11.73 12.25 4.32
C ASP A 155 12.87 13.04 4.96
N PHE A 156 13.44 12.58 6.09
CA PHE A 156 14.59 13.20 6.73
C PHE A 156 15.87 13.14 5.89
N THR A 157 16.03 12.09 5.12
CA THR A 157 17.17 11.93 4.19
C THR A 157 17.05 12.88 2.99
N ILE A 158 15.80 13.15 2.56
CA ILE A 158 15.51 14.03 1.43
C ILE A 158 15.66 15.51 1.78
N ASP A 159 15.14 15.91 2.93
CA ASP A 159 15.27 17.27 3.48
C ASP A 159 15.68 17.21 4.96
N PRO A 160 16.98 17.36 5.25
CA PRO A 160 17.50 17.26 6.61
C PRO A 160 17.24 18.52 7.46
N SER A 161 16.56 19.54 6.94
CA SER A 161 16.29 20.78 7.66
C SER A 161 15.52 20.51 8.97
N LEU A 162 15.87 21.24 10.04
CA LEU A 162 15.23 21.11 11.36
C LEU A 162 13.72 21.36 11.28
N ARG A 163 13.29 22.34 10.47
CA ARG A 163 11.88 22.66 10.25
C ARG A 163 11.13 21.44 9.68
N LYS A 164 11.69 20.79 8.64
CA LYS A 164 11.07 19.63 8.01
C LYS A 164 11.04 18.41 8.93
N ARG A 165 12.10 18.23 9.71
CA ARG A 165 12.15 17.17 10.73
C ARG A 165 11.07 17.33 11.79
N ILE A 166 10.84 18.55 12.29
CA ILE A 166 9.74 18.83 13.24
C ILE A 166 8.39 18.57 12.58
N GLU A 167 8.15 19.13 11.39
CA GLU A 167 6.91 18.95 10.64
C GLU A 167 6.59 17.46 10.46
N ARG A 168 7.54 16.65 9.99
CA ARG A 168 7.33 15.21 9.75
C ARG A 168 7.23 14.39 11.04
N THR A 169 7.86 14.81 12.11
CA THR A 169 7.70 14.18 13.42
C THR A 169 6.29 14.38 13.98
N LEU A 170 5.70 15.55 13.76
CA LEU A 170 4.32 15.84 14.17
C LEU A 170 3.29 15.21 13.23
N TYR A 171 3.58 15.13 11.92
CA TYR A 171 2.69 14.58 10.91
C TYR A 171 2.33 13.12 11.19
N PHE A 172 3.33 12.27 11.43
CA PHE A 172 3.11 10.84 11.62
C PHE A 172 2.71 10.50 13.06
N PRO A 173 1.60 9.78 13.30
CA PRO A 173 1.15 9.39 14.64
C PRO A 173 1.94 8.21 15.22
N LEU A 174 3.27 8.28 15.18
CA LEU A 174 4.17 7.16 15.52
C LEU A 174 4.03 6.71 16.98
N MET A 175 3.92 7.65 17.92
CA MET A 175 3.72 7.32 19.34
C MET A 175 2.43 6.52 19.55
N MET A 176 1.35 6.89 18.86
CA MET A 176 0.09 6.14 18.91
C MET A 176 0.31 4.72 18.42
N GLN A 177 0.88 4.54 17.23
CA GLN A 177 1.13 3.23 16.66
C GLN A 177 2.05 2.37 17.54
N GLN A 178 3.15 2.94 18.06
CA GLN A 178 4.08 2.26 18.96
C GLN A 178 3.43 1.83 20.29
N THR A 179 2.43 2.56 20.76
CA THR A 179 1.72 2.20 22.01
C THR A 179 0.59 1.22 21.78
N VAL A 180 -0.09 1.28 20.63
CA VAL A 180 -1.24 0.43 20.32
C VAL A 180 -0.82 -0.94 19.80
N ALA A 181 0.02 -1.00 18.77
CA ALA A 181 0.36 -2.24 18.09
C ALA A 181 0.83 -3.37 19.04
N PRO A 182 1.73 -3.14 20.03
CA PRO A 182 2.16 -4.20 20.94
C PRO A 182 1.06 -4.74 21.87
N ARG A 183 -0.06 -4.04 21.99
CA ARG A 183 -1.17 -4.36 22.89
C ARG A 183 -2.36 -5.02 22.21
N LEU A 184 -2.41 -5.03 20.89
CA LEU A 184 -3.45 -5.73 20.13
C LEU A 184 -3.28 -7.25 20.23
N ALA A 185 -4.32 -7.99 19.90
CA ALA A 185 -4.30 -9.47 19.97
C ALA A 185 -3.21 -10.07 19.08
N LYS A 186 -3.11 -9.60 17.85
CA LYS A 186 -2.10 -10.04 16.87
C LYS A 186 -1.79 -8.92 15.89
N ILE A 187 -0.57 -8.93 15.36
CA ILE A 187 -0.16 -8.08 14.25
C ILE A 187 0.09 -8.96 13.02
N VAL A 188 -0.35 -8.49 11.88
CA VAL A 188 -0.08 -9.06 10.57
C VAL A 188 0.74 -8.07 9.77
N THR A 189 1.57 -8.54 8.87
CA THR A 189 2.28 -7.71 7.89
C THR A 189 2.34 -8.41 6.54
N VAL A 190 2.74 -7.67 5.51
CA VAL A 190 2.62 -8.10 4.13
C VAL A 190 3.94 -8.56 3.50
N SER A 191 5.02 -8.61 4.30
CA SER A 191 6.34 -9.11 3.87
C SER A 191 7.26 -9.37 5.06
N GLU A 192 8.29 -10.18 4.87
CA GLU A 192 9.34 -10.43 5.85
C GLU A 192 10.17 -9.16 6.11
N ALA A 193 10.42 -8.36 5.08
CA ALA A 193 11.08 -7.07 5.22
C ALA A 193 10.28 -6.13 6.14
N SER A 194 8.95 -6.09 5.99
CA SER A 194 8.10 -5.30 6.89
C SER A 194 8.05 -5.89 8.30
N ARG A 195 8.10 -7.23 8.47
CA ARG A 195 8.18 -7.88 9.78
C ARG A 195 9.45 -7.45 10.53
N THR A 196 10.60 -7.55 9.88
CA THR A 196 11.88 -7.09 10.45
C THR A 196 11.84 -5.60 10.85
N ALA A 197 11.22 -4.78 10.02
CA ALA A 197 11.03 -3.35 10.34
C ALA A 197 10.07 -3.14 11.53
N ILE A 198 8.99 -3.93 11.63
CA ILE A 198 8.06 -3.90 12.77
C ILE A 198 8.79 -4.25 14.06
N GLU A 199 9.61 -5.29 14.08
CA GLU A 199 10.41 -5.63 15.26
C GLU A 199 11.32 -4.47 15.68
N LYS A 200 12.02 -3.88 14.73
CA LYS A 200 12.93 -2.76 14.96
C LYS A 200 12.22 -1.56 15.59
N TYR A 201 11.08 -1.14 15.01
CA TYR A 201 10.43 0.12 15.38
C TYR A 201 9.37 -0.01 16.48
N PHE A 202 8.68 -1.15 16.55
CA PHE A 202 7.59 -1.36 17.53
C PHE A 202 7.99 -2.29 18.68
N ARG A 203 9.13 -2.96 18.61
CA ARG A 203 9.62 -3.92 19.61
C ARG A 203 8.60 -5.04 19.89
N ILE A 204 7.92 -5.49 18.85
CA ILE A 204 6.96 -6.58 18.93
C ILE A 204 7.70 -7.89 18.65
N PRO A 205 7.65 -8.90 19.57
CA PRO A 205 8.31 -10.18 19.33
C PRO A 205 7.82 -10.85 18.06
N GLU A 206 8.73 -11.48 17.31
CA GLU A 206 8.47 -12.13 16.02
C GLU A 206 7.24 -13.05 16.05
N LYS A 207 7.12 -13.90 17.07
CA LYS A 207 5.99 -14.82 17.26
C LYS A 207 4.61 -14.15 17.33
N ARG A 208 4.56 -12.83 17.49
CA ARG A 208 3.34 -12.02 17.51
C ARG A 208 3.04 -11.32 16.19
N VAL A 209 3.91 -11.47 15.21
CA VAL A 209 3.76 -10.90 13.88
C VAL A 209 3.67 -12.03 12.87
N SER A 210 2.52 -12.19 12.23
CA SER A 210 2.34 -13.12 11.12
C SER A 210 2.58 -12.39 9.80
N VAL A 211 3.26 -13.04 8.86
CA VAL A 211 3.42 -12.53 7.51
C VAL A 211 2.37 -13.17 6.62
N VAL A 212 1.56 -12.34 5.98
CA VAL A 212 0.58 -12.74 4.97
C VAL A 212 0.77 -11.83 3.78
N TYR A 213 1.30 -12.35 2.70
CA TYR A 213 1.54 -11.58 1.48
C TYR A 213 0.24 -11.06 0.89
N ASN A 214 0.30 -9.88 0.25
CA ASN A 214 -0.83 -9.39 -0.53
C ASN A 214 -1.07 -10.26 -1.76
N GLY A 215 -2.30 -10.30 -2.21
CA GLY A 215 -2.66 -10.90 -3.49
C GLY A 215 -2.50 -9.92 -4.66
N THR A 216 -2.46 -10.49 -5.86
CA THR A 216 -2.64 -9.78 -7.13
C THR A 216 -3.71 -10.55 -7.89
N ASP A 217 -4.73 -9.83 -8.39
CA ASP A 217 -5.83 -10.45 -9.12
C ASP A 217 -5.36 -10.83 -10.54
N THR A 218 -5.01 -12.10 -10.73
CA THR A 218 -4.48 -12.62 -11.99
C THR A 218 -5.54 -12.84 -13.07
N GLU A 219 -6.82 -12.73 -12.73
CA GLU A 219 -7.91 -12.68 -13.70
C GLU A 219 -8.01 -11.29 -14.34
N ILE A 220 -7.72 -10.25 -13.57
CA ILE A 220 -7.69 -8.86 -14.04
C ILE A 220 -6.32 -8.53 -14.65
N PHE A 221 -5.24 -8.77 -13.90
CA PHE A 221 -3.88 -8.54 -14.37
C PHE A 221 -3.38 -9.78 -15.12
N HIS A 222 -3.53 -9.77 -16.44
CA HIS A 222 -3.10 -10.85 -17.34
C HIS A 222 -2.51 -10.28 -18.63
N PRO A 223 -1.67 -11.04 -19.32
CA PRO A 223 -1.14 -10.62 -20.60
C PRO A 223 -2.26 -10.40 -21.63
N ILE A 224 -2.22 -9.26 -22.33
CA ILE A 224 -3.06 -8.98 -23.48
C ILE A 224 -2.17 -9.02 -24.72
N ASP A 225 -2.60 -9.70 -25.77
CA ASP A 225 -1.88 -9.75 -27.03
C ASP A 225 -2.02 -8.42 -27.77
N LYS A 226 -1.00 -7.55 -27.59
CA LYS A 226 -0.87 -6.24 -28.23
C LYS A 226 0.58 -5.99 -28.63
N PRO A 227 0.81 -5.22 -29.69
CA PRO A 227 2.16 -4.80 -30.08
C PRO A 227 2.85 -4.06 -28.95
N LYS A 228 4.15 -4.31 -28.80
CA LYS A 228 4.97 -3.59 -27.81
C LYS A 228 5.21 -2.14 -28.26
N GLU A 229 4.91 -1.19 -27.40
CA GLU A 229 5.00 0.26 -27.66
C GLU A 229 6.22 0.90 -26.98
N ALA A 230 6.75 0.26 -25.95
CA ALA A 230 7.92 0.71 -25.21
C ALA A 230 8.79 -0.45 -24.75
N ASP A 231 10.08 -0.22 -24.62
CA ASP A 231 11.02 -1.20 -24.10
C ASP A 231 10.90 -1.33 -22.60
N LEU A 232 10.80 -0.21 -21.91
CA LEU A 232 10.76 -0.12 -20.45
C LEU A 232 9.46 0.57 -20.01
N LEU A 233 8.95 0.17 -18.85
CA LEU A 233 7.76 0.75 -18.23
C LEU A 233 8.01 1.05 -16.74
N PHE A 234 7.63 2.25 -16.33
CA PHE A 234 7.51 2.61 -14.92
C PHE A 234 6.06 2.99 -14.63
N VAL A 235 5.49 2.45 -13.54
CA VAL A 235 4.15 2.79 -13.04
C VAL A 235 4.26 3.30 -11.60
N GLY A 236 3.84 4.53 -11.35
CA GLY A 236 3.84 5.10 -10.02
C GLY A 236 4.04 6.62 -9.99
N ARG A 237 3.92 7.21 -8.79
CA ARG A 237 4.07 8.65 -8.59
C ARG A 237 5.52 9.10 -8.79
N THR A 238 5.75 9.87 -9.82
CA THR A 238 7.11 10.32 -10.20
C THR A 238 7.70 11.36 -9.26
N GLU A 239 6.86 12.16 -8.60
CA GLU A 239 7.32 13.14 -7.60
C GLU A 239 7.65 12.52 -6.24
N ASP A 240 7.30 11.25 -6.02
CA ASP A 240 7.73 10.52 -4.83
C ASP A 240 9.19 10.07 -4.98
N ARG A 241 10.09 10.79 -4.33
CA ARG A 241 11.55 10.53 -4.42
C ARG A 241 11.96 9.13 -3.93
N LYS A 242 11.11 8.47 -3.15
CA LYS A 242 11.33 7.06 -2.72
C LYS A 242 11.23 6.08 -3.89
N LYS A 243 10.61 6.49 -4.99
CA LYS A 243 10.45 5.68 -6.20
C LYS A 243 11.69 5.59 -7.09
N GLY A 244 12.81 6.24 -6.72
CA GLY A 244 14.10 6.05 -7.38
C GLY A 244 14.20 6.56 -8.82
N ILE A 245 13.34 7.51 -9.21
CA ILE A 245 13.24 8.06 -10.58
C ILE A 245 14.59 8.58 -11.09
N GLY A 246 15.38 9.25 -10.25
CA GLY A 246 16.70 9.76 -10.64
C GLY A 246 17.65 8.67 -11.13
N THR A 247 17.76 7.58 -10.38
CA THR A 247 18.61 6.42 -10.75
C THR A 247 18.15 5.77 -12.06
N MET A 248 16.83 5.68 -12.27
CA MET A 248 16.25 5.13 -13.48
C MET A 248 16.58 5.98 -14.71
N PHE A 249 16.50 7.30 -14.62
CA PHE A 249 16.83 8.21 -15.72
C PHE A 249 18.33 8.19 -16.04
N GLU A 250 19.18 8.20 -15.01
CA GLU A 250 20.62 8.04 -15.17
C GLU A 250 20.96 6.71 -15.84
N ALA A 251 20.35 5.60 -15.44
CA ALA A 251 20.54 4.29 -16.06
C ALA A 251 20.10 4.30 -17.54
N LEU A 252 18.94 4.88 -17.85
CA LEU A 252 18.46 5.00 -19.24
C LEU A 252 19.42 5.79 -20.14
N SER A 253 20.09 6.81 -19.61
CA SER A 253 21.05 7.61 -20.38
C SER A 253 22.30 6.83 -20.81
N MET A 254 22.59 5.70 -20.15
CA MET A 254 23.72 4.81 -20.48
C MET A 254 23.35 3.79 -21.57
N LEU A 255 22.07 3.69 -21.96
CA LEU A 255 21.59 2.73 -22.96
C LEU A 255 21.56 3.35 -24.37
N PRO A 256 21.57 2.50 -25.42
CA PRO A 256 21.41 2.96 -26.80
C PRO A 256 20.19 3.86 -26.99
N GLU A 257 20.30 4.87 -27.89
CA GLU A 257 19.29 5.90 -28.09
C GLU A 257 17.91 5.37 -28.50
N HIS A 258 17.82 4.22 -29.14
CA HIS A 258 16.56 3.60 -29.53
C HIS A 258 15.74 3.03 -28.38
N VAL A 259 16.35 2.81 -27.19
CA VAL A 259 15.65 2.28 -26.02
C VAL A 259 14.73 3.33 -25.44
N THR A 260 13.45 3.00 -25.31
CA THR A 260 12.38 3.89 -24.86
C THR A 260 11.87 3.52 -23.48
N LEU A 261 11.43 4.53 -22.72
CA LEU A 261 10.78 4.38 -21.42
C LEU A 261 9.39 4.99 -21.44
N LYS A 262 8.38 4.21 -21.10
CA LYS A 262 7.03 4.67 -20.83
C LYS A 262 6.86 4.92 -19.33
N ILE A 263 6.33 6.08 -18.95
CA ILE A 263 6.03 6.46 -17.57
C ILE A 263 4.52 6.65 -17.44
N VAL A 264 3.93 5.92 -16.50
CA VAL A 264 2.51 6.04 -16.15
C VAL A 264 2.39 6.64 -14.74
N ASP A 265 1.80 7.82 -14.67
CA ASP A 265 1.53 8.54 -13.41
C ASP A 265 0.20 9.31 -13.56
N GLY A 266 -0.58 9.36 -12.50
CA GLY A 266 -1.86 10.07 -12.50
C GLY A 266 -1.72 11.59 -12.63
N ARG A 267 -0.52 12.14 -12.40
CA ARG A 267 -0.20 13.56 -12.56
C ARG A 267 1.30 13.81 -12.60
N ILE A 268 1.79 14.29 -13.73
CA ILE A 268 3.18 14.72 -13.90
C ILE A 268 3.22 16.27 -14.00
N PRO A 269 3.80 16.97 -13.01
CA PRO A 269 3.89 18.43 -13.07
C PRO A 269 4.80 18.90 -14.22
N ALA A 270 4.40 19.96 -14.93
CA ALA A 270 5.16 20.52 -16.05
C ALA A 270 6.60 20.94 -15.67
N HIS A 271 6.84 21.27 -14.39
CA HIS A 271 8.16 21.61 -13.85
C HIS A 271 8.65 20.56 -12.83
N GLY A 272 8.09 19.34 -12.86
CA GLY A 272 8.41 18.23 -11.97
C GLY A 272 9.70 17.50 -12.28
N LEU A 273 9.89 16.36 -11.63
CA LEU A 273 11.08 15.52 -11.77
C LEU A 273 11.24 15.01 -13.20
N VAL A 274 10.19 14.48 -13.82
CA VAL A 274 10.27 13.88 -15.17
C VAL A 274 10.80 14.86 -16.21
N PRO A 275 10.19 16.03 -16.48
CA PRO A 275 10.71 16.95 -17.49
C PRO A 275 12.08 17.53 -17.14
N ARG A 276 12.42 17.66 -15.86
CA ARG A 276 13.74 18.11 -15.43
C ARG A 276 14.82 17.07 -15.73
N LEU A 277 14.59 15.81 -15.37
CA LEU A 277 15.54 14.72 -15.60
C LEU A 277 15.68 14.37 -17.07
N THR A 278 14.59 14.46 -17.86
CA THR A 278 14.64 14.32 -19.33
C THR A 278 15.67 15.27 -19.93
N ARG A 279 15.59 16.56 -19.60
CA ARG A 279 16.57 17.56 -20.07
C ARG A 279 17.98 17.32 -19.50
N GLN A 280 18.08 16.99 -18.22
CA GLN A 280 19.36 16.79 -17.56
C GLN A 280 20.18 15.67 -18.20
N TYR A 281 19.51 14.60 -18.63
CA TYR A 281 20.15 13.40 -19.20
C TYR A 281 20.04 13.29 -20.73
N GLY A 282 19.49 14.30 -21.42
CA GLY A 282 19.37 14.30 -22.88
C GLY A 282 18.46 13.18 -23.40
N LEU A 283 17.33 12.94 -22.76
CA LEU A 283 16.42 11.82 -23.06
C LEU A 283 15.17 12.24 -23.84
N GLU A 284 15.21 13.41 -24.47
CA GLU A 284 14.14 13.90 -25.33
C GLU A 284 13.84 12.90 -26.46
N GLY A 285 12.56 12.62 -26.69
CA GLY A 285 12.13 11.60 -27.67
C GLY A 285 12.18 10.14 -27.18
N ARG A 286 12.87 9.85 -26.06
CA ARG A 286 12.94 8.51 -25.48
C ARG A 286 11.90 8.26 -24.37
N ILE A 287 11.31 9.33 -23.80
CA ILE A 287 10.34 9.25 -22.71
C ILE A 287 8.93 9.40 -23.28
N LYS A 288 8.10 8.38 -23.10
CA LYS A 288 6.66 8.42 -23.39
C LYS A 288 5.90 8.59 -22.08
N VAL A 289 4.96 9.50 -22.01
CA VAL A 289 4.25 9.84 -20.77
C VAL A 289 2.76 9.57 -20.90
N VAL A 290 2.19 8.88 -19.91
CA VAL A 290 0.75 8.77 -19.68
C VAL A 290 0.45 9.53 -18.38
N ASP A 291 0.03 10.80 -18.53
CA ASP A 291 -0.20 11.75 -17.45
C ASP A 291 -1.70 11.89 -17.16
N ARG A 292 -2.29 10.82 -16.67
CA ARG A 292 -3.69 10.78 -16.21
C ARG A 292 -3.96 9.54 -15.35
N MET A 293 -5.00 9.62 -14.56
CA MET A 293 -5.51 8.41 -13.88
C MET A 293 -6.03 7.43 -14.93
N LEU A 294 -5.64 6.17 -14.77
CA LEU A 294 -6.08 5.07 -15.61
C LEU A 294 -7.12 4.22 -14.88
N THR A 295 -8.05 3.69 -15.64
CA THR A 295 -8.86 2.56 -15.19
C THR A 295 -8.01 1.30 -15.12
N VAL A 296 -8.46 0.28 -14.40
CA VAL A 296 -7.71 -0.97 -14.27
C VAL A 296 -7.45 -1.64 -15.62
N PRO A 297 -8.44 -1.76 -16.55
CA PRO A 297 -8.17 -2.28 -17.89
C PRO A 297 -7.12 -1.48 -18.68
N GLU A 298 -7.15 -0.15 -18.59
CA GLU A 298 -6.14 0.69 -19.23
C GLU A 298 -4.75 0.46 -18.62
N LEU A 299 -4.65 0.26 -17.31
CA LEU A 299 -3.39 -0.05 -16.64
C LEU A 299 -2.83 -1.41 -17.09
N VAL A 300 -3.66 -2.44 -17.20
CA VAL A 300 -3.30 -3.76 -17.75
C VAL A 300 -2.77 -3.63 -19.18
N GLU A 301 -3.38 -2.75 -19.99
CA GLU A 301 -2.89 -2.45 -21.34
C GLU A 301 -1.48 -1.83 -21.31
N GLN A 302 -1.21 -0.88 -20.38
CA GLN A 302 0.14 -0.32 -20.27
C GLN A 302 1.19 -1.38 -19.89
N TYR A 303 0.87 -2.27 -18.98
CA TYR A 303 1.74 -3.41 -18.69
C TYR A 303 1.93 -4.28 -19.94
N SER A 304 0.87 -4.66 -20.62
CA SER A 304 0.94 -5.58 -21.76
C SER A 304 1.67 -5.02 -22.98
N THR A 305 1.71 -3.68 -23.16
CA THR A 305 2.38 -3.01 -24.29
C THR A 305 3.85 -2.63 -24.00
N ALA A 306 4.40 -3.00 -22.86
CA ALA A 306 5.83 -2.86 -22.56
C ALA A 306 6.55 -4.21 -22.60
N ARG A 307 7.91 -4.17 -22.66
CA ARG A 307 8.73 -5.39 -22.64
C ARG A 307 9.22 -5.74 -21.23
N VAL A 308 9.66 -4.74 -20.45
CA VAL A 308 10.23 -4.89 -19.10
C VAL A 308 9.66 -3.82 -18.18
N ALA A 309 9.28 -4.20 -16.96
CA ALA A 309 8.86 -3.25 -15.95
C ALA A 309 10.01 -2.87 -15.01
N LEU A 310 10.05 -1.60 -14.61
CA LEU A 310 11.05 -1.04 -13.71
C LEU A 310 10.42 -0.66 -12.38
N VAL A 311 10.99 -1.15 -11.28
CA VAL A 311 10.56 -0.81 -9.91
C VAL A 311 11.79 -0.37 -9.10
N PRO A 312 12.33 0.83 -9.37
CA PRO A 312 13.57 1.33 -8.77
C PRO A 312 13.39 1.89 -7.35
N SER A 313 12.30 1.53 -6.66
CA SER A 313 11.94 2.03 -5.34
C SER A 313 13.01 1.72 -4.29
N PHE A 314 13.23 2.67 -3.37
CA PHE A 314 14.14 2.49 -2.23
C PHE A 314 13.52 1.74 -1.06
N PHE A 315 12.22 1.60 -1.05
CA PHE A 315 11.46 0.73 -0.15
C PHE A 315 10.05 0.48 -0.70
N GLU A 316 9.60 -0.77 -0.61
CA GLU A 316 8.20 -1.17 -0.80
C GLU A 316 7.80 -2.09 0.34
N GLY A 317 6.59 -1.90 0.88
CA GLY A 317 6.02 -2.81 1.87
C GLY A 317 5.66 -4.17 1.26
N PHE A 318 5.15 -4.14 0.02
CA PHE A 318 4.92 -5.31 -0.83
C PHE A 318 5.43 -5.05 -2.25
N GLY A 319 4.91 -4.06 -2.95
CA GLY A 319 5.32 -3.71 -4.31
C GLY A 319 4.29 -4.13 -5.35
N PHE A 320 3.05 -3.66 -5.23
CA PHE A 320 2.00 -3.91 -6.22
C PHE A 320 2.43 -3.68 -7.68
N PRO A 321 3.15 -2.58 -8.03
CA PRO A 321 3.58 -2.42 -9.42
C PRO A 321 4.46 -3.55 -9.94
N ALA A 322 5.27 -4.19 -9.07
CA ALA A 322 6.05 -5.35 -9.46
C ALA A 322 5.16 -6.59 -9.68
N SER A 323 4.28 -6.90 -8.72
CA SER A 323 3.41 -8.07 -8.81
C SER A 323 2.37 -7.97 -9.94
N GLU A 324 1.85 -6.77 -10.20
CA GLU A 324 0.94 -6.48 -11.31
C GLU A 324 1.63 -6.65 -12.67
N ALA A 325 2.85 -6.09 -12.82
CA ALA A 325 3.66 -6.28 -14.02
C ALA A 325 3.96 -7.76 -14.27
N MET A 326 4.37 -8.48 -13.21
CA MET A 326 4.64 -9.92 -13.26
C MET A 326 3.38 -10.73 -13.65
N ALA A 327 2.22 -10.37 -13.10
CA ALA A 327 0.94 -10.98 -13.45
C ALA A 327 0.58 -10.76 -14.92
N CYS A 328 0.92 -9.59 -15.48
CA CYS A 328 0.80 -9.30 -16.91
C CYS A 328 1.92 -9.93 -17.76
N GLY A 329 2.75 -10.79 -17.20
CA GLY A 329 3.78 -11.52 -17.94
C GLY A 329 5.02 -10.71 -18.28
N LEU A 330 5.31 -9.60 -17.56
CA LEU A 330 6.54 -8.86 -17.73
C LEU A 330 7.62 -9.37 -16.79
N SER A 331 8.84 -9.41 -17.30
CA SER A 331 10.03 -9.44 -16.42
C SER A 331 10.18 -8.11 -15.70
N VAL A 332 10.69 -8.15 -14.47
CA VAL A 332 10.84 -6.97 -13.62
C VAL A 332 12.31 -6.72 -13.30
N ILE A 333 12.75 -5.48 -13.43
CA ILE A 333 14.01 -5.01 -12.86
C ILE A 333 13.66 -4.14 -11.65
N ALA A 334 14.14 -4.54 -10.47
CA ALA A 334 13.81 -3.85 -9.23
C ALA A 334 15.06 -3.63 -8.37
N ASN A 335 15.02 -2.60 -7.52
CA ASN A 335 16.02 -2.48 -6.47
C ASN A 335 15.88 -3.62 -5.44
N ALA A 336 16.99 -4.13 -4.92
CA ALA A 336 17.01 -5.05 -3.79
C ALA A 336 16.62 -4.29 -2.50
N ALA A 337 15.32 -3.95 -2.34
CA ALA A 337 14.81 -3.05 -1.33
C ALA A 337 13.45 -3.47 -0.80
N GLY A 338 13.27 -3.44 0.52
CA GLY A 338 12.00 -3.82 1.16
C GLY A 338 11.56 -5.22 0.71
N ALA A 339 10.30 -5.36 0.34
CA ALA A 339 9.72 -6.63 -0.10
C ALA A 339 10.03 -7.00 -1.57
N LEU A 340 10.68 -6.15 -2.36
CA LEU A 340 10.94 -6.44 -3.77
C LEU A 340 11.73 -7.75 -4.00
N PRO A 341 12.74 -8.12 -3.17
CA PRO A 341 13.39 -9.43 -3.28
C PRO A 341 12.42 -10.61 -3.03
N GLU A 342 11.43 -10.43 -2.17
CA GLU A 342 10.43 -11.45 -1.87
C GLU A 342 9.44 -11.61 -3.02
N VAL A 343 9.03 -10.50 -3.66
CA VAL A 343 8.09 -10.49 -4.77
C VAL A 343 8.74 -10.96 -6.06
N VAL A 344 9.86 -10.36 -6.46
CA VAL A 344 10.55 -10.67 -7.74
C VAL A 344 11.27 -12.02 -7.68
N GLY A 345 11.75 -12.42 -6.50
CA GLY A 345 12.62 -13.58 -6.33
C GLY A 345 14.10 -13.20 -6.45
N THR A 346 14.95 -13.98 -5.77
CA THR A 346 16.41 -13.74 -5.72
C THR A 346 17.20 -14.65 -6.65
N ASP A 347 16.53 -15.57 -7.33
CA ASP A 347 17.10 -16.57 -8.23
C ASP A 347 17.33 -16.09 -9.67
N GLY A 348 16.84 -14.90 -9.99
CA GLY A 348 16.93 -14.31 -11.32
C GLY A 348 16.00 -14.90 -12.38
N HIS A 349 15.09 -15.82 -12.01
CA HIS A 349 14.19 -16.45 -13.00
C HIS A 349 13.04 -15.56 -13.46
N ALA A 350 12.48 -14.75 -12.57
CA ALA A 350 11.31 -13.89 -12.84
C ALA A 350 11.68 -12.41 -13.08
N GLY A 351 12.90 -12.02 -12.76
CA GLY A 351 13.38 -10.66 -12.89
C GLY A 351 14.82 -10.49 -12.44
N ARG A 352 15.28 -9.24 -12.36
CA ARG A 352 16.62 -8.88 -11.87
C ARG A 352 16.51 -7.94 -10.68
N LEU A 353 17.27 -8.21 -9.65
CA LEU A 353 17.47 -7.32 -8.51
C LEU A 353 18.80 -6.60 -8.65
N VAL A 354 18.77 -5.28 -8.47
CA VAL A 354 19.98 -4.43 -8.54
C VAL A 354 20.19 -3.69 -7.23
N PRO A 355 21.43 -3.31 -6.88
CA PRO A 355 21.68 -2.48 -5.71
C PRO A 355 20.95 -1.14 -5.82
N GLN A 356 20.51 -0.64 -4.66
CA GLN A 356 19.86 0.68 -4.61
C GLN A 356 20.84 1.79 -5.04
N ARG A 357 20.35 2.76 -5.81
CA ARG A 357 21.11 3.93 -6.27
C ARG A 357 22.31 3.58 -7.17
N ASP A 358 22.33 2.40 -7.74
CA ASP A 358 23.33 1.97 -8.69
C ASP A 358 22.75 2.03 -10.12
N ALA A 359 22.93 3.19 -10.76
CA ALA A 359 22.44 3.42 -12.11
C ALA A 359 23.16 2.51 -13.13
N ARG A 360 24.43 2.18 -12.89
CA ARG A 360 25.19 1.31 -13.78
C ARG A 360 24.66 -0.12 -13.74
N ALA A 361 24.50 -0.69 -12.55
CA ALA A 361 23.92 -2.03 -12.40
C ALA A 361 22.51 -2.12 -12.99
N MET A 362 21.71 -1.05 -12.83
CA MET A 362 20.38 -0.97 -13.43
C MET A 362 20.43 -0.94 -14.96
N ALA A 363 21.34 -0.13 -15.56
CA ALA A 363 21.53 -0.08 -17.00
C ALA A 363 21.99 -1.42 -17.57
N ASP A 364 22.94 -2.08 -16.91
CA ASP A 364 23.45 -3.38 -17.33
C ASP A 364 22.34 -4.44 -17.29
N ALA A 365 21.48 -4.46 -16.23
CA ALA A 365 20.33 -5.36 -16.15
C ALA A 365 19.28 -5.07 -17.23
N MET A 366 18.98 -3.78 -17.51
CA MET A 366 18.09 -3.38 -18.60
C MET A 366 18.59 -3.90 -19.94
N TRP A 367 19.87 -3.68 -20.23
CA TRP A 367 20.46 -4.08 -21.49
C TRP A 367 20.55 -5.61 -21.64
N GLU A 368 20.93 -6.32 -20.58
CA GLU A 368 20.97 -7.79 -20.56
C GLU A 368 19.63 -8.40 -20.98
N ILE A 369 18.53 -7.92 -20.39
CA ILE A 369 17.20 -8.44 -20.69
C ILE A 369 16.73 -8.00 -22.09
N LEU A 370 16.85 -6.72 -22.44
CA LEU A 370 16.31 -6.18 -23.69
C LEU A 370 16.97 -6.74 -24.94
N ARG A 371 18.26 -7.08 -24.89
CA ARG A 371 18.99 -7.62 -26.04
C ARG A 371 18.64 -9.05 -26.43
N ASP A 372 17.95 -9.78 -25.50
CA ASP A 372 17.52 -11.16 -25.72
C ASP A 372 15.98 -11.27 -25.54
N PRO A 373 15.21 -11.15 -26.62
CA PRO A 373 13.76 -11.24 -26.57
C PRO A 373 13.25 -12.60 -26.05
N ALA A 374 13.94 -13.70 -26.36
CA ALA A 374 13.54 -15.04 -25.91
C ALA A 374 13.69 -15.17 -24.39
N GLU A 375 14.79 -14.66 -23.84
CA GLU A 375 15.00 -14.61 -22.39
C GLU A 375 14.00 -13.68 -21.70
N THR A 376 13.70 -12.50 -22.28
CA THR A 376 12.66 -11.58 -21.78
C THR A 376 11.31 -12.27 -21.65
N GLU A 377 10.89 -13.01 -22.66
CA GLU A 377 9.62 -13.77 -22.64
C GLU A 377 9.66 -14.93 -21.64
N ARG A 378 10.77 -15.66 -21.57
CA ARG A 378 10.95 -16.74 -20.59
C ARG A 378 10.81 -16.22 -19.16
N MET A 379 11.48 -15.11 -18.86
CA MET A 379 11.39 -14.45 -17.56
C MET A 379 9.99 -13.95 -17.26
N GLY A 380 9.30 -13.38 -18.24
CA GLY A 380 7.92 -12.91 -18.10
C GLY A 380 6.96 -14.04 -17.76
N ARG A 381 7.09 -15.22 -18.41
CA ARG A 381 6.31 -16.42 -18.07
C ARG A 381 6.61 -16.90 -16.65
N ALA A 382 7.86 -16.92 -16.25
CA ALA A 382 8.26 -17.31 -14.89
C ALA A 382 7.75 -16.32 -13.85
N ALA A 383 7.76 -15.02 -14.16
CA ALA A 383 7.20 -13.96 -13.33
C ALA A 383 5.70 -14.17 -13.07
N ARG A 384 4.91 -14.42 -14.12
CA ARG A 384 3.48 -14.71 -13.98
C ARG A 384 3.23 -15.96 -13.14
N ALA A 385 3.91 -17.06 -13.45
CA ALA A 385 3.77 -18.32 -12.70
C ALA A 385 4.10 -18.14 -11.19
N ARG A 386 5.06 -17.26 -10.86
CA ARG A 386 5.39 -16.94 -9.49
C ARG A 386 4.24 -16.20 -8.78
N VAL A 387 3.61 -15.22 -9.42
CA VAL A 387 2.46 -14.49 -8.85
C VAL A 387 1.26 -15.42 -8.68
N GLU A 388 0.94 -16.22 -9.68
CA GLU A 388 -0.15 -17.21 -9.61
C GLU A 388 0.04 -18.23 -8.48
N LYS A 389 1.29 -18.57 -8.15
CA LYS A 389 1.60 -19.53 -7.09
C LYS A 389 1.59 -18.91 -5.69
N LEU A 390 2.08 -17.68 -5.52
CA LEU A 390 2.46 -17.16 -4.21
C LEU A 390 1.64 -15.96 -3.76
N PHE A 391 1.03 -15.22 -4.69
CA PHE A 391 0.44 -13.93 -4.39
C PHE A 391 -1.01 -13.85 -4.89
N GLN A 392 -1.87 -14.68 -4.29
CA GLN A 392 -3.30 -14.72 -4.60
C GLN A 392 -4.13 -14.19 -3.42
N TRP A 393 -5.20 -13.45 -3.72
CA TRP A 393 -6.05 -12.86 -2.68
C TRP A 393 -6.83 -13.89 -1.87
N ASP A 394 -7.26 -14.99 -2.49
CA ASP A 394 -7.91 -16.09 -1.79
C ASP A 394 -6.98 -16.77 -0.78
N GLN A 395 -5.70 -16.99 -1.16
CA GLN A 395 -4.68 -17.50 -0.24
C GLN A 395 -4.41 -16.54 0.93
N ALA A 396 -4.29 -15.24 0.63
CA ALA A 396 -4.13 -14.21 1.67
C ALA A 396 -5.32 -14.18 2.63
N ALA A 397 -6.54 -14.24 2.09
CA ALA A 397 -7.76 -14.27 2.88
C ALA A 397 -7.85 -15.52 3.77
N ALA A 398 -7.49 -16.70 3.24
CA ALA A 398 -7.48 -17.95 4.00
C ALA A 398 -6.45 -17.92 5.14
N GLN A 399 -5.22 -17.46 4.89
CA GLN A 399 -4.19 -17.33 5.93
C GLN A 399 -4.61 -16.35 7.03
N LEU A 400 -5.30 -15.26 6.68
CA LEU A 400 -5.84 -14.33 7.68
C LEU A 400 -6.95 -14.97 8.53
N VAL A 401 -7.77 -15.83 7.95
CA VAL A 401 -8.79 -16.60 8.70
C VAL A 401 -8.13 -17.50 9.75
N GLU A 402 -7.03 -18.17 9.42
CA GLU A 402 -6.26 -18.98 10.39
C GLU A 402 -5.76 -18.10 11.55
N VAL A 403 -5.26 -16.90 11.26
CA VAL A 403 -4.84 -15.93 12.29
C VAL A 403 -6.03 -15.49 13.14
N PHE A 404 -7.21 -15.28 12.54
CA PHE A 404 -8.41 -14.89 13.29
C PHE A 404 -8.88 -16.02 14.22
N GLU A 405 -8.88 -17.25 13.76
CA GLU A 405 -9.22 -18.42 14.59
C GLU A 405 -8.28 -18.55 15.80
N GLU A 406 -6.96 -18.37 15.59
CA GLU A 406 -5.96 -18.38 16.67
C GLU A 406 -6.33 -17.37 17.77
N VAL A 407 -6.63 -16.11 17.39
CA VAL A 407 -6.89 -15.05 18.37
C VAL A 407 -8.27 -15.17 19.03
N ILE A 408 -9.28 -15.68 18.32
CA ILE A 408 -10.62 -15.95 18.86
C ILE A 408 -10.54 -17.05 19.91
N HIS A 409 -9.87 -18.17 19.60
CA HIS A 409 -9.66 -19.27 20.56
C HIS A 409 -8.91 -18.80 21.81
N ALA A 410 -7.85 -18.00 21.64
CA ALA A 410 -7.09 -17.44 22.76
C ALA A 410 -7.92 -16.47 23.62
N ALA A 411 -8.85 -15.73 23.04
CA ALA A 411 -9.75 -14.84 23.77
C ALA A 411 -10.78 -15.64 24.60
N HIS A 412 -11.41 -16.67 24.02
CA HIS A 412 -12.37 -17.54 24.72
C HIS A 412 -11.73 -18.36 25.84
N GLY A 413 -10.49 -18.83 25.66
CA GLY A 413 -9.73 -19.54 26.70
C GLY A 413 -9.46 -18.66 27.93
N ARG A 414 -9.17 -17.38 27.74
CA ARG A 414 -8.98 -16.42 28.84
C ARG A 414 -10.27 -16.09 29.57
N SER A 415 -11.40 -16.02 28.88
CA SER A 415 -12.72 -15.74 29.49
C SER A 415 -13.22 -16.90 30.37
N ARG A 416 -12.76 -18.14 30.13
CA ARG A 416 -13.10 -19.31 30.99
C ARG A 416 -12.19 -19.47 32.19
N ALA A 417 -11.04 -18.80 32.22
CA ALA A 417 -10.04 -18.88 33.29
C ALA A 417 -10.09 -17.69 34.25
N ALA A 418 -10.87 -16.66 33.96
CA ALA A 418 -11.14 -15.49 34.79
C ALA A 418 -12.52 -15.58 35.47
#